data_4c5c2af94439c9f414fe0712a69bdbad
#
_entry.id   4c5c2af94439c9f414fe0712a69bdbad
#
_cell.length_a   1.000
_cell.length_b   1.000
_cell.length_c   1.000
_cell.angle_alpha   90.00
_cell.angle_beta   90.00
_cell.angle_gamma   90.00
#
_symmetry.space_group_name_H-M   'P 1'
#
loop_
_entity.id
_entity.type
_entity.pdbx_description
1 polymer ?
#
loop_
_entity_poly.entity_id
_entity_poly.type
_entity_poly.pdbx_seq_one_letter_code
_entity_poly.pdbx_strand_id
1 'polypeptide(L)'
;MRDILDVLMSRKSIRRYKPDPVPEDMIDKILEAARWAPTGENYQPWRFIVIRDQETRNKIGDVSKLGSGKRMTAWYCMGTMQKRFEKIQDPVKRAEVLRFMYSGEVSEFCKQAPVIIAVIGDLQVGSVDVPYDLCAAAENILLEAHSLGLGACWVHGPVAATRDAIKFKEILNIPTGMNEYKVICYIAIGWPKEQRKHPRPKYPLEDLVYWEKFGNKERP
;
A
#
# COMPACT_ATOMS: atom_id res chain seq x y z
N MET A 1 -20.26 5.97 -16.66
CA MET A 1 -19.33 6.28 -15.52
C MET A 1 -19.69 5.28 -14.43
N ARG A 2 -18.71 4.57 -13.84
CA ARG A 2 -19.01 3.69 -12.70
C ARG A 2 -19.41 4.55 -11.50
N ASP A 3 -20.36 4.10 -10.69
CA ASP A 3 -20.65 4.76 -9.42
C ASP A 3 -19.41 4.69 -8.52
N ILE A 4 -19.15 5.75 -7.77
CA ILE A 4 -17.99 5.82 -6.86
C ILE A 4 -18.04 4.70 -5.81
N LEU A 5 -19.23 4.34 -5.34
CA LEU A 5 -19.42 3.25 -4.38
C LEU A 5 -19.03 1.90 -4.99
N ASP A 6 -19.35 1.66 -6.27
CA ASP A 6 -18.95 0.46 -6.98
C ASP A 6 -17.43 0.34 -7.11
N VAL A 7 -16.72 1.45 -7.36
CA VAL A 7 -15.26 1.49 -7.40
C VAL A 7 -14.68 1.13 -6.03
N LEU A 8 -15.19 1.74 -4.97
CA LEU A 8 -14.77 1.48 -3.58
C LEU A 8 -14.97 0.01 -3.18
N MET A 9 -16.14 -0.56 -3.50
CA MET A 9 -16.51 -1.93 -3.13
C MET A 9 -15.76 -2.99 -3.96
N SER A 10 -15.49 -2.70 -5.23
CA SER A 10 -14.85 -3.66 -6.16
C SER A 10 -13.33 -3.63 -6.11
N ARG A 11 -12.70 -2.54 -5.64
CA ARG A 11 -11.25 -2.41 -5.56
C ARG A 11 -10.62 -3.52 -4.70
N LYS A 12 -9.52 -4.07 -5.19
CA LYS A 12 -8.75 -5.13 -4.50
C LYS A 12 -7.25 -4.86 -4.62
N SER A 13 -6.48 -5.31 -3.62
CA SER A 13 -5.02 -5.32 -3.71
C SER A 13 -4.56 -6.40 -4.68
N ILE A 14 -4.02 -5.98 -5.81
CA ILE A 14 -3.46 -6.85 -6.85
C ILE A 14 -1.95 -6.98 -6.64
N ARG A 15 -1.41 -8.19 -6.76
CA ARG A 15 0.01 -8.52 -6.55
C ARG A 15 0.61 -9.39 -7.65
N ARG A 16 -0.14 -9.62 -8.74
CA ARG A 16 0.33 -10.32 -9.93
C ARG A 16 -0.02 -9.48 -11.13
N TYR A 17 0.99 -9.08 -11.87
CA TYR A 17 0.87 -8.15 -12.98
C TYR A 17 1.28 -8.80 -14.28
N LYS A 18 0.70 -8.33 -15.39
CA LYS A 18 1.21 -8.56 -16.73
C LYS A 18 2.42 -7.65 -16.96
N PRO A 19 3.34 -8.01 -17.86
CA PRO A 19 4.52 -7.20 -18.18
C PRO A 19 4.20 -5.94 -19.00
N ASP A 20 2.96 -5.83 -19.50
CA ASP A 20 2.54 -4.75 -20.39
C ASP A 20 2.72 -3.38 -19.71
N PRO A 21 3.28 -2.38 -20.41
CA PRO A 21 3.48 -1.06 -19.86
C PRO A 21 2.13 -0.38 -19.54
N VAL A 22 2.14 0.48 -18.53
CA VAL A 22 1.02 1.36 -18.23
C VAL A 22 1.17 2.63 -19.06
N PRO A 23 0.14 3.03 -19.84
CA PRO A 23 0.16 4.26 -20.62
C PRO A 23 0.39 5.50 -19.77
N GLU A 24 1.06 6.51 -20.36
CA GLU A 24 1.41 7.77 -19.68
C GLU A 24 0.17 8.53 -19.20
N ASP A 25 -0.83 8.62 -20.05
CA ASP A 25 -2.09 9.32 -19.75
C ASP A 25 -2.85 8.70 -18.57
N MET A 26 -2.70 7.38 -18.34
CA MET A 26 -3.27 6.72 -17.17
C MET A 26 -2.49 7.07 -15.90
N ILE A 27 -1.16 7.19 -16.00
CA ILE A 27 -0.33 7.61 -14.86
C ILE A 27 -0.65 9.05 -14.49
N ASP A 28 -0.80 9.93 -15.46
CA ASP A 28 -1.17 11.33 -15.25
C ASP A 28 -2.53 11.44 -14.52
N LYS A 29 -3.54 10.66 -14.93
CA LYS A 29 -4.85 10.61 -14.26
C LYS A 29 -4.73 10.14 -12.81
N ILE A 30 -3.89 9.12 -12.56
CA ILE A 30 -3.65 8.59 -11.20
C ILE A 30 -2.98 9.65 -10.32
N LEU A 31 -1.99 10.36 -10.83
CA LEU A 31 -1.29 11.43 -10.12
C LEU A 31 -2.22 12.63 -9.88
N GLU A 32 -3.06 12.95 -10.87
CA GLU A 32 -4.07 14.00 -10.71
C GLU A 32 -5.08 13.64 -9.60
N ALA A 33 -5.59 12.42 -9.58
CA ALA A 33 -6.46 11.95 -8.50
C ALA A 33 -5.78 12.05 -7.12
N ALA A 34 -4.50 11.70 -7.03
CA ALA A 34 -3.71 11.85 -5.81
C ALA A 34 -3.62 13.31 -5.35
N ARG A 35 -3.39 14.22 -6.29
CA ARG A 35 -3.28 15.67 -6.04
C ARG A 35 -4.59 16.28 -5.50
N TRP A 36 -5.73 15.69 -5.79
CA TRP A 36 -7.04 16.14 -5.30
C TRP A 36 -7.42 15.56 -3.93
N ALA A 37 -6.51 14.91 -3.23
CA ALA A 37 -6.75 14.50 -1.86
C ALA A 37 -6.91 15.72 -0.94
N PRO A 38 -7.70 15.63 0.15
CA PRO A 38 -7.76 16.69 1.14
C PRO A 38 -6.47 16.76 1.96
N THR A 39 -6.10 17.97 2.39
CA THR A 39 -5.02 18.21 3.35
C THR A 39 -5.42 19.24 4.39
N GLY A 40 -4.83 19.17 5.58
CA GLY A 40 -4.98 20.22 6.57
C GLY A 40 -4.54 21.56 5.99
N GLU A 41 -5.39 22.59 6.11
CA GLU A 41 -5.11 23.97 5.65
C GLU A 41 -4.63 24.09 4.19
N ASN A 42 -4.88 23.08 3.37
CA ASN A 42 -4.45 22.99 1.97
C ASN A 42 -2.92 23.03 1.78
N TYR A 43 -2.15 22.50 2.72
CA TYR A 43 -0.69 22.49 2.65
C TYR A 43 -0.10 21.66 1.52
N GLN A 44 -0.79 20.61 1.06
CA GLN A 44 -0.39 19.76 -0.09
C GLN A 44 1.06 19.24 0.04
N PRO A 45 1.39 18.54 1.15
CA PRO A 45 2.77 18.17 1.49
C PRO A 45 3.32 17.03 0.64
N TRP A 46 2.53 16.43 -0.23
CA TRP A 46 2.93 15.26 -1.01
C TRP A 46 3.96 15.55 -2.08
N ARG A 47 4.82 14.57 -2.29
CA ARG A 47 5.69 14.42 -3.45
C ARG A 47 5.53 12.99 -3.97
N PHE A 48 5.51 12.81 -5.27
CA PHE A 48 5.37 11.50 -5.89
C PHE A 48 6.59 11.22 -6.76
N ILE A 49 7.14 10.01 -6.65
CA ILE A 49 8.18 9.54 -7.57
C ILE A 49 7.60 8.36 -8.35
N VAL A 50 7.55 8.51 -9.67
CA VAL A 50 7.13 7.45 -10.59
C VAL A 50 8.35 6.66 -11.02
N ILE A 51 8.37 5.36 -10.77
CA ILE A 51 9.50 4.46 -11.01
C ILE A 51 9.08 3.43 -12.06
N ARG A 52 9.73 3.48 -13.22
CA ARG A 52 9.56 2.55 -14.34
C ARG A 52 10.81 1.74 -14.62
N ASP A 53 11.96 2.23 -14.20
CA ASP A 53 13.22 1.54 -14.39
C ASP A 53 13.24 0.20 -13.66
N GLN A 54 13.57 -0.86 -14.38
CA GLN A 54 13.53 -2.24 -13.85
C GLN A 54 14.57 -2.46 -12.75
N GLU A 55 15.75 -1.87 -12.88
CA GLU A 55 16.82 -2.03 -11.90
C GLU A 55 16.41 -1.37 -10.57
N THR A 56 15.86 -0.17 -10.62
CA THR A 56 15.34 0.55 -9.45
C THR A 56 14.21 -0.22 -8.80
N ARG A 57 13.26 -0.79 -9.58
CA ARG A 57 12.18 -1.63 -9.05
C ARG A 57 12.71 -2.91 -8.39
N ASN A 58 13.76 -3.51 -8.94
CA ASN A 58 14.41 -4.67 -8.34
C ASN A 58 15.03 -4.31 -6.98
N LYS A 59 15.78 -3.21 -6.88
CA LYS A 59 16.35 -2.71 -5.61
C LYS A 59 15.27 -2.45 -4.55
N ILE A 60 14.17 -1.83 -4.95
CA ILE A 60 12.99 -1.61 -4.09
C ILE A 60 12.42 -2.97 -3.63
N GLY A 61 12.31 -3.94 -4.53
CA GLY A 61 11.83 -5.28 -4.20
C GLY A 61 12.71 -6.01 -3.19
N ASP A 62 14.02 -5.86 -3.27
CA ASP A 62 14.96 -6.47 -2.33
C ASP A 62 14.83 -5.86 -0.93
N VAL A 63 14.73 -4.54 -0.83
CA VAL A 63 14.44 -3.86 0.45
C VAL A 63 13.09 -4.30 1.00
N SER A 64 12.08 -4.45 0.13
CA SER A 64 10.73 -4.88 0.50
C SER A 64 10.70 -6.31 1.04
N LYS A 65 11.41 -7.22 0.40
CA LYS A 65 11.60 -8.59 0.86
C LYS A 65 12.18 -8.62 2.26
N LEU A 66 13.31 -7.93 2.44
CA LEU A 66 14.02 -7.89 3.72
C LEU A 66 13.15 -7.30 4.84
N GLY A 67 12.53 -6.16 4.61
CA GLY A 67 11.67 -5.47 5.59
C GLY A 67 10.42 -6.29 5.94
N SER A 68 9.78 -6.92 4.96
CA SER A 68 8.63 -7.78 5.18
C SER A 68 8.98 -9.04 5.96
N GLY A 69 10.08 -9.70 5.64
CA GLY A 69 10.54 -10.89 6.38
C GLY A 69 10.77 -10.59 7.85
N LYS A 70 11.50 -9.53 8.16
CA LYS A 70 11.73 -9.07 9.55
C LYS A 70 10.43 -8.78 10.29
N ARG A 71 9.50 -8.07 9.65
CA ARG A 71 8.21 -7.72 10.24
C ARG A 71 7.35 -8.95 10.51
N MET A 72 7.30 -9.91 9.58
CA MET A 72 6.56 -11.15 9.77
C MET A 72 7.14 -11.99 10.89
N THR A 73 8.46 -12.08 11.00
CA THR A 73 9.14 -12.75 12.11
C THR A 73 8.80 -12.10 13.45
N ALA A 74 8.87 -10.77 13.54
CA ALA A 74 8.53 -10.04 14.76
C ALA A 74 7.07 -10.28 15.17
N TRP A 75 6.12 -10.22 14.23
CA TRP A 75 4.70 -10.45 14.51
C TRP A 75 4.41 -11.89 14.95
N TYR A 76 5.13 -12.86 14.40
CA TYR A 76 5.01 -14.24 14.85
C TYR A 76 5.55 -14.41 16.28
N CYS A 77 6.73 -13.88 16.57
CA CYS A 77 7.32 -13.93 17.91
C CYS A 77 6.43 -13.25 18.97
N MET A 78 5.69 -12.19 18.59
CA MET A 78 4.72 -11.52 19.47
C MET A 78 3.37 -12.26 19.60
N GLY A 79 3.19 -13.41 18.94
CA GLY A 79 1.96 -14.19 18.98
C GLY A 79 0.79 -13.66 18.14
N THR A 80 0.92 -12.48 17.54
CA THR A 80 -0.17 -11.84 16.76
C THR A 80 -0.57 -12.60 15.51
N MET A 81 0.35 -13.38 14.93
CA MET A 81 0.11 -14.17 13.72
C MET A 81 -0.25 -15.63 13.99
N GLN A 82 0.04 -16.16 15.17
CA GLN A 82 -0.10 -17.59 15.48
C GLN A 82 -1.53 -18.07 15.29
N LYS A 83 -2.51 -17.39 15.90
CA LYS A 83 -3.94 -17.71 15.76
C LYS A 83 -4.43 -17.76 14.31
N ARG A 84 -3.83 -16.93 13.45
CA ARG A 84 -4.17 -16.90 12.03
C ARG A 84 -3.70 -18.14 11.28
N PHE A 85 -2.52 -18.66 11.63
CA PHE A 85 -1.93 -19.84 10.99
C PHE A 85 -2.40 -21.16 11.60
N GLU A 86 -2.91 -21.16 12.81
CA GLU A 86 -3.56 -22.33 13.45
C GLU A 86 -4.75 -22.86 12.64
N LYS A 87 -5.41 -22.00 11.87
CA LYS A 87 -6.50 -22.40 10.97
C LYS A 87 -6.04 -23.28 9.80
N ILE A 88 -4.75 -23.36 9.52
CA ILE A 88 -4.19 -24.29 8.53
C ILE A 88 -3.95 -25.62 9.24
N GLN A 89 -4.85 -26.58 9.06
CA GLN A 89 -4.79 -27.88 9.74
C GLN A 89 -3.62 -28.74 9.27
N ASP A 90 -3.30 -28.71 7.97
CA ASP A 90 -2.16 -29.43 7.40
C ASP A 90 -0.82 -28.83 7.87
N PRO A 91 0.03 -29.58 8.62
CA PRO A 91 1.28 -29.09 9.16
C PRO A 91 2.31 -28.78 8.08
N VAL A 92 2.34 -29.52 6.97
CA VAL A 92 3.27 -29.29 5.85
C VAL A 92 2.92 -27.98 5.17
N LYS A 93 1.65 -27.82 4.80
CA LYS A 93 1.15 -26.58 4.19
C LYS A 93 1.33 -25.37 5.12
N ARG A 94 1.15 -25.56 6.44
CA ARG A 94 1.41 -24.51 7.44
C ARG A 94 2.88 -24.08 7.42
N ALA A 95 3.81 -25.04 7.43
CA ALA A 95 5.24 -24.77 7.40
C ALA A 95 5.67 -24.05 6.10
N GLU A 96 5.14 -24.44 4.94
CA GLU A 96 5.40 -23.78 3.67
C GLU A 96 4.91 -22.33 3.66
N VAL A 97 3.70 -22.07 4.14
CA VAL A 97 3.14 -20.71 4.22
C VAL A 97 3.97 -19.85 5.17
N LEU A 98 4.36 -20.38 6.33
CA LEU A 98 5.22 -19.69 7.29
C LEU A 98 6.58 -19.37 6.65
N ARG A 99 7.22 -20.32 5.99
CA ARG A 99 8.49 -20.11 5.29
C ARG A 99 8.38 -18.99 4.25
N PHE A 100 7.33 -19.01 3.42
CA PHE A 100 7.06 -17.96 2.43
C PHE A 100 6.86 -16.58 3.07
N MET A 101 6.18 -16.51 4.22
CA MET A 101 5.98 -15.26 4.94
C MET A 101 7.28 -14.73 5.55
N TYR A 102 8.09 -15.61 6.18
CA TYR A 102 9.36 -15.20 6.80
C TYR A 102 10.46 -14.86 5.81
N SER A 103 10.45 -15.47 4.62
CA SER A 103 11.39 -15.12 3.56
C SER A 103 11.19 -13.69 3.06
N GLY A 104 9.98 -13.11 3.30
CA GLY A 104 9.60 -11.81 2.78
C GLY A 104 9.22 -11.80 1.31
N GLU A 105 9.29 -12.95 0.60
CA GLU A 105 8.92 -13.10 -0.81
C GLU A 105 7.51 -12.59 -1.11
N VAL A 106 6.64 -12.59 -0.11
CA VAL A 106 5.29 -12.03 -0.18
C VAL A 106 5.27 -10.57 -0.67
N SER A 107 6.38 -9.83 -0.56
CA SER A 107 6.50 -8.43 -0.96
C SER A 107 7.36 -8.20 -2.21
N GLU A 108 7.93 -9.26 -2.81
CA GLU A 108 8.72 -9.13 -4.05
C GLU A 108 7.87 -8.86 -5.30
N PHE A 109 6.56 -9.01 -5.22
CA PHE A 109 5.64 -8.78 -6.35
C PHE A 109 5.80 -7.40 -7.00
N CYS A 110 6.31 -6.42 -6.26
CA CYS A 110 6.55 -5.08 -6.79
C CYS A 110 7.60 -5.04 -7.90
N LYS A 111 8.54 -6.01 -7.94
CA LYS A 111 9.50 -6.18 -9.05
C LYS A 111 8.80 -6.45 -10.38
N GLN A 112 7.63 -7.10 -10.34
CA GLN A 112 6.84 -7.47 -11.52
C GLN A 112 5.87 -6.37 -11.96
N ALA A 113 5.61 -5.38 -11.10
CA ALA A 113 4.73 -4.28 -11.46
C ALA A 113 5.44 -3.35 -12.46
N PRO A 114 4.83 -3.01 -13.61
CA PRO A 114 5.45 -2.13 -14.60
C PRO A 114 5.70 -0.71 -14.06
N VAL A 115 4.97 -0.29 -13.04
CA VAL A 115 5.10 1.03 -12.41
C VAL A 115 5.04 0.90 -10.89
N ILE A 116 5.88 1.67 -10.21
CA ILE A 116 5.78 1.94 -8.77
C ILE A 116 5.65 3.45 -8.59
N ILE A 117 4.72 3.88 -7.73
CA ILE A 117 4.62 5.28 -7.29
C ILE A 117 4.99 5.33 -5.80
N ALA A 118 6.07 6.01 -5.44
CA ALA A 118 6.41 6.30 -4.06
C ALA A 118 5.65 7.54 -3.58
N VAL A 119 5.03 7.45 -2.40
CA VAL A 119 4.25 8.53 -1.77
C VAL A 119 5.06 9.08 -0.60
N ILE A 120 5.47 10.33 -0.74
CA ILE A 120 6.44 11.01 0.10
C ILE A 120 5.82 12.30 0.63
N GLY A 121 6.01 12.60 1.91
CA GLY A 121 5.61 13.85 2.53
C GLY A 121 6.80 14.73 2.83
N ASP A 122 6.68 15.98 2.46
CA ASP A 122 7.57 17.06 2.86
C ASP A 122 7.17 17.51 4.28
N LEU A 123 8.02 17.25 5.27
CA LEU A 123 7.74 17.57 6.67
C LEU A 123 7.98 19.03 7.01
N GLN A 124 8.55 19.79 6.09
CA GLN A 124 8.77 21.24 6.26
C GLN A 124 7.56 22.05 5.80
N VAL A 125 6.69 21.42 4.97
CA VAL A 125 5.46 22.00 4.46
C VAL A 125 4.29 21.23 5.08
N GLY A 126 3.62 21.84 6.03
CA GLY A 126 2.42 21.23 6.61
C GLY A 126 2.46 21.06 8.13
N SER A 127 1.39 20.49 8.64
CA SER A 127 1.16 20.22 10.04
C SER A 127 1.75 18.87 10.48
N VAL A 128 1.57 18.52 11.73
CA VAL A 128 1.85 17.19 12.28
C VAL A 128 1.07 16.06 11.59
N ASP A 129 0.06 16.40 10.79
CA ASP A 129 -0.89 15.50 10.15
C ASP A 129 -0.45 15.01 8.76
N VAL A 130 0.73 15.40 8.27
CA VAL A 130 1.29 14.98 6.97
C VAL A 130 1.09 13.49 6.66
N PRO A 131 1.28 12.54 7.60
CA PRO A 131 1.02 11.13 7.33
C PRO A 131 -0.43 10.82 6.93
N TYR A 132 -1.41 11.50 7.49
CA TYR A 132 -2.82 11.30 7.16
C TYR A 132 -3.15 11.86 5.78
N ASP A 133 -2.64 13.03 5.44
CA ASP A 133 -2.75 13.64 4.12
C ASP A 133 -2.20 12.70 3.03
N LEU A 134 -1.03 12.11 3.27
CA LEU A 134 -0.43 11.15 2.35
C LEU A 134 -1.24 9.86 2.22
N CYS A 135 -1.90 9.41 3.28
CA CYS A 135 -2.79 8.26 3.23
C CYS A 135 -4.01 8.54 2.35
N ALA A 136 -4.58 9.74 2.43
CA ALA A 136 -5.69 10.16 1.57
C ALA A 136 -5.26 10.18 0.09
N ALA A 137 -4.11 10.77 -0.22
CA ALA A 137 -3.55 10.78 -1.58
C ALA A 137 -3.27 9.35 -2.09
N ALA A 138 -2.73 8.48 -1.25
CA ALA A 138 -2.46 7.10 -1.61
C ALA A 138 -3.74 6.30 -1.88
N GLU A 139 -4.84 6.52 -1.14
CA GLU A 139 -6.13 5.88 -1.44
C GLU A 139 -6.68 6.36 -2.77
N ASN A 140 -6.58 7.66 -3.10
CA ASN A 140 -6.98 8.19 -4.40
C ASN A 140 -6.22 7.51 -5.55
N ILE A 141 -4.89 7.28 -5.41
CA ILE A 141 -4.09 6.48 -6.37
C ILE A 141 -4.69 5.09 -6.57
N LEU A 142 -5.06 4.41 -5.48
CA LEU A 142 -5.61 3.06 -5.54
C LEU A 142 -6.97 3.01 -6.23
N LEU A 143 -7.82 3.98 -5.96
CA LEU A 143 -9.16 4.08 -6.53
C LEU A 143 -9.10 4.41 -8.01
N GLU A 144 -8.30 5.41 -8.40
CA GLU A 144 -8.17 5.80 -9.80
C GLU A 144 -7.51 4.70 -10.63
N ALA A 145 -6.44 4.06 -10.15
CA ALA A 145 -5.87 2.91 -10.83
C ALA A 145 -6.91 1.81 -11.08
N HIS A 146 -7.80 1.54 -10.08
CA HIS A 146 -8.86 0.56 -10.22
C HIS A 146 -9.94 1.01 -11.22
N SER A 147 -10.33 2.27 -11.23
CA SER A 147 -11.33 2.84 -12.15
C SER A 147 -10.88 2.69 -13.61
N LEU A 148 -9.58 2.85 -13.85
CA LEU A 148 -8.91 2.70 -15.15
C LEU A 148 -8.69 1.23 -15.55
N GLY A 149 -9.12 0.25 -14.73
CA GLY A 149 -8.94 -1.18 -14.99
C GLY A 149 -7.57 -1.73 -14.62
N LEU A 150 -6.72 -0.92 -14.01
CA LEU A 150 -5.42 -1.35 -13.49
C LEU A 150 -5.57 -2.05 -12.14
N GLY A 151 -4.57 -2.83 -11.79
CA GLY A 151 -4.39 -3.39 -10.46
C GLY A 151 -3.38 -2.58 -9.67
N ALA A 152 -3.67 -2.32 -8.40
CA ALA A 152 -2.76 -1.62 -7.51
C ALA A 152 -2.63 -2.31 -6.15
N CYS A 153 -1.49 -2.10 -5.49
CA CYS A 153 -1.28 -2.58 -4.13
C CYS A 153 -0.42 -1.60 -3.33
N TRP A 154 -0.96 -1.16 -2.20
CA TRP A 154 -0.23 -0.42 -1.17
C TRP A 154 0.84 -1.30 -0.52
N VAL A 155 2.07 -0.83 -0.44
CA VAL A 155 3.19 -1.52 0.21
C VAL A 155 3.84 -0.58 1.22
N HIS A 156 3.75 -0.96 2.49
CA HIS A 156 4.30 -0.19 3.61
C HIS A 156 5.53 -0.88 4.25
N GLY A 157 5.65 -2.20 4.10
CA GLY A 157 6.68 -3.00 4.77
C GLY A 157 8.11 -2.41 4.73
N PRO A 158 8.61 -1.97 3.57
CA PRO A 158 9.97 -1.43 3.43
C PRO A 158 10.22 -0.11 4.14
N VAL A 159 9.16 0.64 4.41
CA VAL A 159 9.25 1.97 5.03
C VAL A 159 8.77 1.99 6.48
N ALA A 160 8.37 0.83 7.00
CA ALA A 160 7.87 0.69 8.37
C ALA A 160 8.96 0.80 9.44
N ALA A 161 10.18 0.34 9.12
CA ALA A 161 11.33 0.41 10.02
C ALA A 161 12.31 1.49 9.54
N THR A 162 12.83 2.29 10.44
CA THR A 162 13.71 3.43 10.13
C THR A 162 14.88 3.04 9.22
N ARG A 163 15.54 1.91 9.51
CA ARG A 163 16.67 1.44 8.71
C ARG A 163 16.30 1.10 7.26
N ASP A 164 15.16 0.46 7.08
CA ASP A 164 14.71 0.05 5.75
C ASP A 164 14.15 1.27 4.98
N ALA A 165 13.55 2.23 5.68
CA ALA A 165 13.14 3.51 5.12
C ALA A 165 14.32 4.34 4.61
N ILE A 166 15.46 4.36 5.33
CA ILE A 166 16.68 5.04 4.88
C ILE A 166 17.18 4.40 3.57
N LYS A 167 17.28 3.07 3.51
CA LYS A 167 17.69 2.37 2.28
C LYS A 167 16.76 2.66 1.09
N PHE A 168 15.45 2.72 1.35
CA PHE A 168 14.48 3.09 0.31
C PHE A 168 14.72 4.53 -0.18
N LYS A 169 14.98 5.46 0.73
CA LYS A 169 15.30 6.85 0.38
C LYS A 169 16.59 6.95 -0.44
N GLU A 170 17.64 6.23 -0.06
CA GLU A 170 18.92 6.18 -0.79
C GLU A 170 18.74 5.69 -2.24
N ILE A 171 17.95 4.64 -2.47
CA ILE A 171 17.64 4.13 -3.81
C ILE A 171 17.01 5.21 -4.71
N LEU A 172 16.19 6.08 -4.13
CA LEU A 172 15.43 7.11 -4.84
C LEU A 172 16.05 8.52 -4.74
N ASN A 173 17.24 8.66 -4.17
CA ASN A 173 17.90 9.94 -3.92
C ASN A 173 17.02 10.91 -3.11
N ILE A 174 16.19 10.39 -2.20
CA ILE A 174 15.39 11.21 -1.29
C ILE A 174 16.28 11.62 -0.13
N PRO A 175 16.31 12.91 0.26
CA PRO A 175 17.08 13.36 1.42
C PRO A 175 16.77 12.54 2.68
N THR A 176 17.83 12.15 3.41
CA THR A 176 17.73 11.25 4.57
C THR A 176 17.66 11.97 5.91
N GLY A 177 17.68 13.30 5.93
CA GLY A 177 17.50 14.11 7.13
C GLY A 177 16.21 13.76 7.88
N MET A 178 16.26 13.82 9.22
CA MET A 178 15.16 13.32 10.06
C MET A 178 13.85 14.08 9.89
N ASN A 179 13.92 15.37 9.57
CA ASN A 179 12.75 16.25 9.51
C ASN A 179 12.51 16.84 8.10
N GLU A 180 13.00 16.18 7.05
CA GLU A 180 12.84 16.68 5.69
C GLU A 180 11.70 15.98 4.98
N TYR A 181 11.85 14.66 4.75
CA TYR A 181 10.87 13.88 4.00
C TYR A 181 10.50 12.59 4.73
N LYS A 182 9.23 12.21 4.65
CA LYS A 182 8.71 10.94 5.15
C LYS A 182 8.12 10.12 4.02
N VAL A 183 8.63 8.91 3.82
CA VAL A 183 7.99 7.95 2.90
C VAL A 183 6.92 7.21 3.67
N ILE A 184 5.67 7.28 3.19
CA ILE A 184 4.54 6.56 3.82
C ILE A 184 4.39 5.17 3.23
N CYS A 185 4.47 5.08 1.93
CA CYS A 185 4.33 3.83 1.21
C CYS A 185 4.88 3.97 -0.20
N TYR A 186 4.89 2.87 -0.92
CA TYR A 186 4.84 2.91 -2.36
C TYR A 186 3.67 2.06 -2.86
N ILE A 187 3.20 2.36 -4.05
CA ILE A 187 2.08 1.67 -4.69
C ILE A 187 2.58 1.01 -5.97
N ALA A 188 2.51 -0.33 -6.01
CA ALA A 188 2.80 -1.10 -7.20
C ALA A 188 1.56 -1.11 -8.10
N ILE A 189 1.71 -0.78 -9.38
CA ILE A 189 0.62 -0.58 -10.35
C ILE A 189 0.93 -1.31 -11.65
N GLY A 190 -0.08 -1.92 -12.26
CA GLY A 190 0.03 -2.56 -13.56
C GLY A 190 -1.25 -3.30 -13.95
N TRP A 191 -1.26 -3.89 -15.13
CA TRP A 191 -2.37 -4.70 -15.61
C TRP A 191 -2.49 -5.98 -14.77
N PRO A 192 -3.67 -6.29 -14.20
CA PRO A 192 -3.82 -7.48 -13.38
C PRO A 192 -3.68 -8.74 -14.22
N LYS A 193 -2.84 -9.69 -13.78
CA LYS A 193 -2.71 -11.01 -14.43
C LYS A 193 -3.91 -11.90 -14.15
N GLU A 194 -4.50 -11.75 -12.97
CA GLU A 194 -5.67 -12.51 -12.53
C GLU A 194 -6.62 -11.57 -11.78
N GLN A 195 -7.90 -11.65 -12.11
CA GLN A 195 -8.94 -10.98 -11.33
C GLN A 195 -9.45 -11.94 -10.25
N ARG A 196 -9.34 -11.54 -8.97
CA ARG A 196 -10.00 -12.28 -7.89
C ARG A 196 -11.52 -12.15 -8.04
N LYS A 197 -12.23 -13.27 -8.05
CA LYS A 197 -13.68 -13.30 -8.27
C LYS A 197 -14.48 -12.58 -7.18
N HIS A 198 -14.00 -12.60 -5.93
CA HIS A 198 -14.76 -12.02 -4.81
C HIS A 198 -13.89 -11.06 -3.96
N PRO A 199 -14.46 -9.94 -3.49
CA PRO A 199 -13.81 -9.11 -2.46
C PRO A 199 -13.68 -9.90 -1.15
N ARG A 200 -12.76 -9.48 -0.27
CA ARG A 200 -12.73 -10.01 1.09
C ARG A 200 -13.96 -9.54 1.85
N PRO A 201 -14.58 -10.40 2.66
CA PRO A 201 -15.72 -10.01 3.47
C PRO A 201 -15.34 -8.83 4.39
N LYS A 202 -16.28 -7.94 4.59
CA LYS A 202 -16.20 -6.85 5.55
C LYS A 202 -17.06 -7.19 6.77
N TYR A 203 -16.79 -6.54 7.88
CA TYR A 203 -17.70 -6.60 9.01
C TYR A 203 -19.04 -5.96 8.63
N PRO A 204 -20.16 -6.42 9.20
CA PRO A 204 -21.45 -5.77 9.04
C PRO A 204 -21.37 -4.29 9.46
N LEU A 205 -22.10 -3.43 8.77
CA LEU A 205 -22.04 -1.98 9.02
C LEU A 205 -22.52 -1.64 10.44
N GLU A 206 -23.51 -2.36 10.92
CA GLU A 206 -24.08 -2.23 12.27
C GLU A 206 -23.05 -2.49 13.38
N ASP A 207 -22.03 -3.33 13.12
CA ASP A 207 -20.96 -3.57 14.09
C ASP A 207 -20.00 -2.38 14.21
N LEU A 208 -19.92 -1.54 13.19
CA LEU A 208 -18.95 -0.46 13.06
C LEU A 208 -19.52 0.93 13.40
N VAL A 209 -20.86 1.08 13.41
CA VAL A 209 -21.52 2.37 13.58
C VAL A 209 -22.11 2.49 14.97
N TYR A 210 -21.91 3.63 15.59
CA TYR A 210 -22.55 4.09 16.80
C TYR A 210 -23.24 5.42 16.54
N TRP A 211 -24.38 5.66 17.19
CA TRP A 211 -25.16 6.88 17.00
C TRP A 211 -24.97 7.81 18.20
N GLU A 212 -24.72 9.09 17.95
CA GLU A 212 -24.51 10.15 18.92
C GLU A 212 -23.35 9.91 19.91
N LYS A 213 -23.23 8.71 20.49
CA LYS A 213 -22.20 8.36 21.49
C LYS A 213 -21.65 6.96 21.23
N PHE A 214 -20.37 6.77 21.56
CA PHE A 214 -19.73 5.46 21.48
C PHE A 214 -20.51 4.44 22.34
N GLY A 215 -20.80 3.28 21.78
CA GLY A 215 -21.56 2.21 22.41
C GLY A 215 -23.08 2.24 22.12
N ASN A 216 -23.64 3.37 21.69
CA ASN A 216 -25.04 3.45 21.33
C ASN A 216 -25.27 2.91 19.90
N LYS A 217 -26.10 1.87 19.78
CA LYS A 217 -26.48 1.23 18.51
C LYS A 217 -27.85 1.67 17.99
N GLU A 218 -28.63 2.37 18.81
CA GLU A 218 -29.95 2.85 18.42
C GLU A 218 -29.84 4.05 17.49
N ARG A 219 -30.50 3.94 16.33
CA ARG A 219 -30.55 5.01 15.35
C ARG A 219 -31.65 6.03 15.82
N PRO A 220 -31.32 7.33 15.88
CA PRO A 220 -32.27 8.35 16.30
C PRO A 220 -33.45 8.49 15.33
#